data_c203844969a372527c0aeeb470a61ee9
#
_entry.id   c203844969a372527c0aeeb470a61ee9
#
_cell.length_a   1.000
_cell.length_b   1.000
_cell.length_c   1.000
_cell.angle_alpha   90.00
_cell.angle_beta   90.00
_cell.angle_gamma   90.00
#
_symmetry.space_group_name_H-M   'P 1'
#
loop_
_entity.id
_entity.type
_entity.pdbx_description
1 polymer ?
#
loop_
_entity_poly.entity_id
_entity_poly.type
_entity_poly.pdbx_seq_one_letter_code
_entity_poly.pdbx_strand_id
1 'polypeptide(L)'
;YDDVPNKIKKYNPDSKIIIMLRNPIDRAFSHYLMDYRLGLVSESFEDIVKKKSNHKYAKLFYQQYIQVGEYANQLKRYLNVFNSENILLIDYDDFKKDVAGVVNKTYLFLGVNDDFQPNLNKKHNAYSMPKNRIIRYIYSFVPLRNLLALIFTKEIIKSIRNLLFKSDKKLIMQVETINFLKKHFEKDVNELSELLNKDYTKWIK
;
A
#
# COMPACT_ATOMS: atom_id res chain seq x y z
N TYR A 1 0.11 8.00 -16.40
CA TYR A 1 0.17 6.51 -16.63
C TYR A 1 -1.11 5.95 -17.25
N ASP A 2 -1.83 6.74 -18.05
CA ASP A 2 -3.15 6.35 -18.57
C ASP A 2 -3.08 5.23 -19.60
N ASP A 3 -1.93 5.01 -20.22
CA ASP A 3 -1.71 4.02 -21.27
C ASP A 3 -1.05 2.71 -20.78
N VAL A 4 -0.90 2.51 -19.48
CA VAL A 4 -0.24 1.29 -18.95
C VAL A 4 -0.99 0.01 -19.33
N PRO A 5 -2.33 -0.11 -19.22
CA PRO A 5 -3.03 -1.31 -19.60
C PRO A 5 -2.80 -1.70 -21.08
N ASN A 6 -2.84 -0.72 -22.00
CA ASN A 6 -2.60 -0.97 -23.42
C ASN A 6 -1.16 -1.44 -23.71
N LYS A 7 -0.17 -0.87 -23.01
CA LYS A 7 1.23 -1.30 -23.12
C LYS A 7 1.41 -2.75 -22.65
N ILE A 8 0.79 -3.12 -21.53
CA ILE A 8 0.80 -4.50 -21.04
C ILE A 8 0.16 -5.41 -22.09
N LYS A 9 -1.05 -5.06 -22.56
CA LYS A 9 -1.79 -5.85 -23.56
C LYS A 9 -1.01 -6.02 -24.87
N LYS A 10 -0.32 -4.96 -25.32
CA LYS A 10 0.53 -5.00 -26.51
C LYS A 10 1.74 -5.92 -26.32
N TYR A 11 2.34 -5.92 -25.12
CA TYR A 11 3.50 -6.75 -24.81
C TYR A 11 3.12 -8.23 -24.66
N ASN A 12 2.07 -8.50 -23.89
CA ASN A 12 1.53 -9.84 -23.71
C ASN A 12 0.00 -9.78 -23.63
N PRO A 13 -0.71 -10.15 -24.72
CA PRO A 13 -2.18 -10.14 -24.78
C PRO A 13 -2.87 -11.00 -23.73
N ASP A 14 -2.20 -12.07 -23.28
CA ASP A 14 -2.74 -13.06 -22.34
C ASP A 14 -2.33 -12.77 -20.88
N SER A 15 -1.81 -11.56 -20.62
CA SER A 15 -1.44 -11.15 -19.26
C SER A 15 -2.60 -11.29 -18.29
N LYS A 16 -2.35 -11.96 -17.18
CA LYS A 16 -3.27 -12.01 -16.03
C LYS A 16 -2.94 -10.89 -15.05
N ILE A 17 -3.94 -10.12 -14.67
CA ILE A 17 -3.83 -8.93 -13.83
C ILE A 17 -4.40 -9.23 -12.45
N ILE A 18 -3.61 -9.04 -11.41
CA ILE A 18 -4.08 -9.19 -10.02
C ILE A 18 -4.10 -7.79 -9.38
N ILE A 19 -5.27 -7.40 -8.88
CA ILE A 19 -5.47 -6.08 -8.26
C ILE A 19 -5.96 -6.30 -6.83
N MET A 20 -5.22 -5.75 -5.86
CA MET A 20 -5.64 -5.77 -4.46
C MET A 20 -6.22 -4.41 -4.07
N LEU A 21 -7.47 -4.41 -3.64
CA LEU A 21 -8.20 -3.24 -3.15
C LEU A 21 -8.17 -3.19 -1.62
N ARG A 22 -7.99 -2.01 -1.08
CA ARG A 22 -8.00 -1.76 0.37
C ARG A 22 -8.70 -0.44 0.63
N ASN A 23 -9.31 -0.26 1.82
CA ASN A 23 -9.78 1.06 2.25
C ASN A 23 -8.74 2.13 1.90
N PRO A 24 -9.06 3.11 1.02
CA PRO A 24 -8.09 4.07 0.50
C PRO A 24 -7.50 4.98 1.59
N ILE A 25 -8.25 5.26 2.66
CA ILE A 25 -7.81 6.05 3.82
C ILE A 25 -6.72 5.28 4.58
N ASP A 26 -6.99 4.00 4.89
CA ASP A 26 -6.03 3.14 5.57
C ASP A 26 -4.77 2.87 4.73
N ARG A 27 -4.95 2.74 3.41
CA ARG A 27 -3.85 2.57 2.48
C ARG A 27 -2.94 3.80 2.48
N ALA A 28 -3.54 5.00 2.35
CA ALA A 28 -2.84 6.27 2.32
C ALA A 28 -1.99 6.47 3.58
N PHE A 29 -2.60 6.30 4.75
CA PHE A 29 -1.90 6.48 6.01
C PHE A 29 -0.83 5.40 6.25
N SER A 30 -1.11 4.16 5.84
CA SER A 30 -0.12 3.07 5.94
C SER A 30 1.11 3.33 5.07
N HIS A 31 0.94 3.89 3.87
CA HIS A 31 2.02 4.28 2.97
C HIS A 31 2.83 5.43 3.56
N TYR A 32 2.15 6.48 4.02
CA TYR A 32 2.81 7.59 4.72
C TYR A 32 3.65 7.09 5.90
N LEU A 33 3.12 6.21 6.75
CA LEU A 33 3.86 5.67 7.90
C LEU A 33 5.09 4.88 7.48
N MET A 34 5.05 4.18 6.36
CA MET A 34 6.21 3.48 5.80
C MET A 34 7.29 4.48 5.40
N ASP A 35 6.94 5.52 4.66
CA ASP A 35 7.88 6.54 4.20
C ASP A 35 8.41 7.38 5.36
N TYR A 36 7.54 7.74 6.31
CA TYR A 36 7.93 8.44 7.53
C TYR A 36 8.96 7.62 8.34
N ARG A 37 8.74 6.32 8.48
CA ARG A 37 9.69 5.41 9.14
C ARG A 37 11.05 5.38 8.45
N LEU A 38 11.05 5.42 7.12
CA LEU A 38 12.27 5.38 6.30
C LEU A 38 12.98 6.75 6.23
N GLY A 39 12.35 7.81 6.76
CA GLY A 39 12.85 9.17 6.69
C GLY A 39 12.71 9.82 5.31
N LEU A 40 11.88 9.24 4.43
CA LEU A 40 11.62 9.77 3.08
C LEU A 40 10.67 10.98 3.12
N VAL A 41 9.86 11.10 4.15
CA VAL A 41 8.95 12.22 4.41
C VAL A 41 9.12 12.71 5.83
N SER A 42 9.16 14.03 6.03
CA SER A 42 9.27 14.70 7.34
C SER A 42 8.00 15.47 7.71
N GLU A 43 7.24 15.87 6.73
CA GLU A 43 5.98 16.61 6.85
C GLU A 43 4.91 15.75 7.55
N SER A 44 3.95 16.44 8.16
CA SER A 44 2.79 15.76 8.71
C SER A 44 1.90 15.19 7.59
N PHE A 45 1.22 14.08 7.88
CA PHE A 45 0.26 13.50 6.93
C PHE A 45 -0.85 14.50 6.60
N GLU A 46 -1.30 15.23 7.61
CA GLU A 46 -2.33 16.25 7.54
C GLU A 46 -1.98 17.38 6.56
N ASP A 47 -0.74 17.88 6.61
CA ASP A 47 -0.28 18.96 5.72
C ASP A 47 -0.19 18.48 4.27
N ILE A 48 0.25 17.26 4.05
CA ILE A 48 0.29 16.66 2.71
C ILE A 48 -1.13 16.50 2.15
N VAL A 49 -2.03 15.89 2.93
CA VAL A 49 -3.40 15.61 2.51
C VAL A 49 -4.17 16.89 2.22
N LYS A 50 -4.00 17.91 3.07
CA LYS A 50 -4.65 19.23 2.92
C LYS A 50 -3.91 20.16 1.94
N LYS A 51 -2.84 19.68 1.26
CA LYS A 51 -2.01 20.44 0.32
C LYS A 51 -1.39 21.70 0.93
N LYS A 52 -1.04 21.65 2.21
CA LYS A 52 -0.40 22.74 2.96
C LYS A 52 1.12 22.61 2.99
N SER A 53 1.68 21.47 2.59
CA SER A 53 3.12 21.24 2.56
C SER A 53 3.79 22.05 1.44
N ASN A 54 4.85 22.77 1.78
CA ASN A 54 5.72 23.51 0.84
C ASN A 54 6.97 22.68 0.42
N HIS A 55 6.99 21.39 0.75
CA HIS A 55 8.10 20.52 0.39
C HIS A 55 8.21 20.35 -1.13
N LYS A 56 9.43 20.30 -1.66
CA LYS A 56 9.68 20.14 -3.11
C LYS A 56 9.00 18.93 -3.72
N TYR A 57 8.73 17.88 -2.94
CA TYR A 57 8.05 16.66 -3.36
C TYR A 57 6.59 16.58 -2.87
N ALA A 58 5.99 17.66 -2.36
CA ALA A 58 4.63 17.66 -1.84
C ALA A 58 3.60 17.10 -2.83
N LYS A 59 3.73 17.47 -4.12
CA LYS A 59 2.87 16.97 -5.19
C LYS A 59 3.02 15.45 -5.39
N LEU A 60 4.25 14.93 -5.33
CA LEU A 60 4.53 13.49 -5.44
C LEU A 60 3.95 12.73 -4.23
N PHE A 61 4.12 13.25 -3.03
CA PHE A 61 3.55 12.65 -1.82
C PHE A 61 2.03 12.60 -1.89
N TYR A 62 1.38 13.71 -2.31
CA TYR A 62 -0.06 13.74 -2.51
C TYR A 62 -0.52 12.69 -3.54
N GLN A 63 0.17 12.60 -4.66
CA GLN A 63 -0.11 11.59 -5.69
C GLN A 63 -0.03 10.16 -5.11
N GLN A 64 1.05 9.84 -4.42
CA GLN A 64 1.28 8.50 -3.88
C GLN A 64 0.32 8.13 -2.74
N TYR A 65 0.00 9.09 -1.85
CA TYR A 65 -0.87 8.77 -0.71
C TYR A 65 -2.34 8.90 -1.05
N ILE A 66 -2.72 9.84 -1.90
CA ILE A 66 -4.13 10.12 -2.18
C ILE A 66 -4.56 9.62 -3.55
N GLN A 67 -3.97 10.12 -4.64
CA GLN A 67 -4.45 9.83 -5.99
C GLN A 67 -4.34 8.33 -6.37
N VAL A 68 -3.34 7.62 -5.86
CA VAL A 68 -3.25 6.15 -6.04
C VAL A 68 -4.41 5.41 -5.35
N GLY A 69 -5.10 6.04 -4.41
CA GLY A 69 -6.30 5.50 -3.75
C GLY A 69 -7.61 5.77 -4.48
N GLU A 70 -7.60 6.56 -5.53
CA GLU A 70 -8.74 6.80 -6.43
C GLU A 70 -8.82 5.64 -7.43
N TYR A 71 -9.55 4.57 -7.05
CA TYR A 71 -9.51 3.29 -7.74
C TYR A 71 -10.41 3.19 -8.96
N ALA A 72 -11.59 3.83 -8.94
CA ALA A 72 -12.63 3.62 -9.94
C ALA A 72 -12.12 3.85 -11.37
N ASN A 73 -11.52 5.02 -11.62
CA ASN A 73 -10.98 5.35 -12.95
C ASN A 73 -9.77 4.49 -13.34
N GLN A 74 -8.94 4.11 -12.36
CA GLN A 74 -7.81 3.23 -12.62
C GLN A 74 -8.30 1.84 -13.04
N LEU A 75 -9.27 1.29 -12.32
CA LEU A 75 -9.84 -0.02 -12.61
C LEU A 75 -10.60 -0.04 -13.94
N LYS A 76 -11.41 0.99 -14.24
CA LYS A 76 -12.09 1.13 -15.54
C LYS A 76 -11.12 0.97 -16.72
N ARG A 77 -9.92 1.55 -16.63
CA ARG A 77 -8.91 1.43 -17.71
C ARG A 77 -8.43 0.00 -17.93
N TYR A 78 -8.28 -0.79 -16.86
CA TYR A 78 -7.93 -2.22 -16.99
C TYR A 78 -9.09 -3.04 -17.51
N LEU A 79 -10.32 -2.82 -17.02
CA LEU A 79 -11.52 -3.52 -17.46
C LEU A 79 -11.87 -3.23 -18.94
N ASN A 80 -11.51 -2.07 -19.46
CA ASN A 80 -11.70 -1.73 -20.87
C ASN A 80 -10.70 -2.41 -21.82
N VAL A 81 -9.57 -2.91 -21.28
CA VAL A 81 -8.48 -3.48 -22.10
C VAL A 81 -8.37 -4.99 -21.94
N PHE A 82 -8.67 -5.51 -20.76
CA PHE A 82 -8.58 -6.93 -20.43
C PHE A 82 -9.96 -7.52 -20.17
N ASN A 83 -10.18 -8.75 -20.63
CA ASN A 83 -11.38 -9.51 -20.29
C ASN A 83 -11.44 -9.74 -18.77
N SER A 84 -12.64 -9.80 -18.21
CA SER A 84 -12.85 -10.02 -16.78
C SER A 84 -12.21 -11.31 -16.24
N GLU A 85 -12.13 -12.35 -17.07
CA GLU A 85 -11.43 -13.62 -16.77
C GLU A 85 -9.92 -13.48 -16.57
N ASN A 86 -9.31 -12.40 -17.12
CA ASN A 86 -7.90 -12.08 -16.98
C ASN A 86 -7.63 -11.09 -15.83
N ILE A 87 -8.64 -10.73 -15.03
CA ILE A 87 -8.50 -9.81 -13.91
C ILE A 87 -8.98 -10.48 -12.62
N LEU A 88 -8.08 -10.67 -11.66
CA LEU A 88 -8.41 -11.12 -10.33
C LEU A 88 -8.42 -9.92 -9.36
N LEU A 89 -9.60 -9.64 -8.79
CA LEU A 89 -9.75 -8.66 -7.73
C LEU A 89 -9.68 -9.34 -6.36
N ILE A 90 -8.86 -8.80 -5.48
CA ILE A 90 -8.65 -9.28 -4.11
C ILE A 90 -8.95 -8.12 -3.16
N ASP A 91 -9.88 -8.29 -2.24
CA ASP A 91 -10.07 -7.37 -1.14
C ASP A 91 -9.03 -7.65 -0.03
N TYR A 92 -8.33 -6.63 0.40
CA TYR A 92 -7.34 -6.74 1.47
C TYR A 92 -7.94 -7.24 2.79
N ASP A 93 -9.22 -6.95 3.05
CA ASP A 93 -9.90 -7.44 4.24
C ASP A 93 -10.17 -8.94 4.16
N ASP A 94 -10.52 -9.45 2.99
CA ASP A 94 -10.66 -10.89 2.76
C ASP A 94 -9.31 -11.59 2.83
N PHE A 95 -8.27 -10.98 2.23
CA PHE A 95 -6.90 -11.47 2.36
C PHE A 95 -6.43 -11.56 3.82
N LYS A 96 -6.77 -10.58 4.68
CA LYS A 96 -6.42 -10.64 6.11
C LYS A 96 -7.15 -11.74 6.87
N LYS A 97 -8.38 -12.07 6.47
CA LYS A 97 -9.19 -13.10 7.11
C LYS A 97 -8.78 -14.51 6.72
N ASP A 98 -8.47 -14.70 5.44
CA ASP A 98 -8.12 -16.00 4.87
C ASP A 98 -6.99 -15.87 3.84
N VAL A 99 -5.76 -15.80 4.34
CA VAL A 99 -4.57 -15.70 3.48
C VAL A 99 -4.42 -16.97 2.63
N ALA A 100 -4.66 -18.15 3.20
CA ALA A 100 -4.51 -19.42 2.49
C ALA A 100 -5.50 -19.54 1.32
N GLY A 101 -6.78 -19.26 1.57
CA GLY A 101 -7.81 -19.30 0.54
C GLY A 101 -7.56 -18.29 -0.59
N VAL A 102 -7.09 -17.08 -0.26
CA VAL A 102 -6.72 -16.09 -1.29
C VAL A 102 -5.50 -16.52 -2.09
N VAL A 103 -4.50 -17.16 -1.47
CA VAL A 103 -3.33 -17.70 -2.18
C VAL A 103 -3.76 -18.82 -3.13
N ASN A 104 -4.57 -19.77 -2.68
CA ASN A 104 -5.10 -20.86 -3.53
C ASN A 104 -5.93 -20.31 -4.70
N LYS A 105 -6.82 -19.34 -4.44
CA LYS A 105 -7.56 -18.64 -5.50
C LYS A 105 -6.63 -18.00 -6.51
N THR A 106 -5.50 -17.45 -6.06
CA THR A 106 -4.51 -16.84 -6.93
C THR A 106 -3.80 -17.88 -7.80
N TYR A 107 -3.45 -19.04 -7.25
CA TYR A 107 -2.85 -20.14 -8.01
C TYR A 107 -3.80 -20.67 -9.08
N LEU A 108 -5.05 -20.91 -8.73
CA LEU A 108 -6.09 -21.32 -9.67
C LEU A 108 -6.27 -20.29 -10.80
N PHE A 109 -6.34 -19.01 -10.45
CA PHE A 109 -6.42 -17.95 -11.43
C PHE A 109 -5.22 -17.90 -12.37
N LEU A 110 -4.02 -18.11 -11.86
CA LEU A 110 -2.79 -18.15 -12.67
C LEU A 110 -2.67 -19.43 -13.51
N GLY A 111 -3.37 -20.51 -13.14
CA GLY A 111 -3.26 -21.81 -13.79
C GLY A 111 -1.95 -22.52 -13.44
N VAL A 112 -1.40 -22.26 -12.25
CA VAL A 112 -0.19 -22.91 -11.74
C VAL A 112 -0.54 -23.96 -10.70
N ASN A 113 0.41 -24.88 -10.43
CA ASN A 113 0.24 -25.90 -9.38
C ASN A 113 0.04 -25.23 -8.02
N ASP A 114 -0.94 -25.68 -7.26
CA ASP A 114 -1.34 -25.20 -5.93
C ASP A 114 -0.81 -26.05 -4.75
N ASP A 115 0.03 -27.07 -5.03
CA ASP A 115 0.63 -27.90 -4.01
C ASP A 115 1.57 -27.13 -3.07
N PHE A 116 2.14 -26.00 -3.55
CA PHE A 116 3.02 -25.18 -2.74
C PHE A 116 2.25 -24.44 -1.66
N GLN A 117 2.56 -24.78 -0.41
CA GLN A 117 2.01 -24.09 0.76
C GLN A 117 3.01 -23.09 1.35
N PRO A 118 2.78 -21.77 1.17
CA PRO A 118 3.66 -20.75 1.74
C PRO A 118 3.60 -20.77 3.28
N ASN A 119 4.70 -20.41 3.93
CA ASN A 119 4.70 -20.25 5.40
C ASN A 119 3.92 -19.01 5.82
N LEU A 120 2.64 -19.17 6.14
CA LEU A 120 1.72 -18.10 6.51
C LEU A 120 1.92 -17.58 7.95
N ASN A 121 2.70 -18.29 8.79
CA ASN A 121 2.95 -17.88 10.18
C ASN A 121 3.91 -16.69 10.28
N LYS A 122 4.66 -16.39 9.23
CA LYS A 122 5.64 -15.32 9.22
C LYS A 122 5.02 -14.00 8.74
N LYS A 123 4.77 -13.08 9.68
CA LYS A 123 4.36 -11.72 9.34
C LYS A 123 5.54 -10.94 8.76
N HIS A 124 5.45 -10.58 7.48
CA HIS A 124 6.39 -9.68 6.84
C HIS A 124 5.93 -8.23 7.04
N ASN A 125 6.90 -7.29 7.08
CA ASN A 125 6.64 -5.86 7.21
C ASN A 125 5.76 -5.44 8.42
N ALA A 126 5.93 -6.13 9.56
CA ALA A 126 5.28 -5.72 10.79
C ALA A 126 5.59 -4.23 11.09
N TYR A 127 4.56 -3.53 11.59
CA TYR A 127 4.71 -2.15 11.98
C TYR A 127 5.81 -1.98 13.02
N SER A 128 6.73 -1.08 12.78
CA SER A 128 7.76 -0.66 13.74
C SER A 128 8.22 0.75 13.42
N MET A 129 8.50 1.55 14.44
CA MET A 129 8.93 2.94 14.28
C MET A 129 10.21 3.19 15.05
N PRO A 130 11.11 4.06 14.57
CA PRO A 130 12.27 4.52 15.33
C PRO A 130 11.82 5.10 16.67
N LYS A 131 12.56 4.79 17.75
CA LYS A 131 12.21 5.24 19.11
C LYS A 131 12.19 6.76 19.27
N ASN A 132 13.01 7.47 18.48
CA ASN A 132 13.09 8.93 18.50
C ASN A 132 13.51 9.51 17.13
N ARG A 133 13.50 10.86 17.03
CA ARG A 133 13.82 11.57 15.79
C ARG A 133 15.28 11.39 15.35
N ILE A 134 16.21 11.26 16.29
CA ILE A 134 17.64 11.07 15.99
C ILE A 134 17.86 9.72 15.33
N ILE A 135 17.29 8.64 15.91
CA ILE A 135 17.35 7.30 15.33
C ILE A 135 16.72 7.29 13.94
N ARG A 136 15.59 7.99 13.76
CA ARG A 136 14.95 8.12 12.44
C ARG A 136 15.86 8.81 11.45
N TYR A 137 16.49 9.91 11.82
CA TYR A 137 17.43 10.65 10.97
C TYR A 137 18.61 9.78 10.55
N ILE A 138 19.26 9.11 11.51
CA ILE A 138 20.37 8.17 11.24
C ILE A 138 19.92 7.04 10.31
N TYR A 139 18.75 6.47 10.57
CA TYR A 139 18.19 5.37 9.77
C TYR A 139 17.78 5.81 8.34
N SER A 140 17.45 7.07 8.13
CA SER A 140 17.14 7.61 6.80
C SER A 140 18.37 7.73 5.89
N PHE A 141 19.58 7.73 6.47
CA PHE A 141 20.82 7.84 5.70
C PHE A 141 21.19 6.51 5.04
N VAL A 142 20.72 6.35 3.78
CA VAL A 142 20.85 5.10 3.01
C VAL A 142 22.29 4.61 2.89
N PRO A 143 23.33 5.47 2.62
CA PRO A 143 24.71 5.01 2.53
C PRO A 143 25.20 4.31 3.80
N LEU A 144 24.85 4.82 4.97
CA LEU A 144 25.22 4.20 6.25
C LEU A 144 24.55 2.82 6.41
N ARG A 145 23.28 2.69 6.05
CA ARG A 145 22.59 1.40 6.10
C ARG A 145 23.24 0.37 5.18
N ASN A 146 23.62 0.78 3.98
CA ASN A 146 24.31 -0.09 3.03
C ASN A 146 25.68 -0.51 3.56
N LEU A 147 26.44 0.41 4.15
CA LEU A 147 27.72 0.11 4.78
C LEU A 147 27.56 -0.87 5.93
N LEU A 148 26.60 -0.65 6.82
CA LEU A 148 26.32 -1.56 7.92
C LEU A 148 25.90 -2.95 7.42
N ALA A 149 25.16 -3.02 6.31
CA ALA A 149 24.75 -4.30 5.71
C ALA A 149 25.92 -5.08 5.08
N LEU A 150 27.04 -4.41 4.74
CA LEU A 150 28.26 -5.08 4.28
C LEU A 150 29.13 -5.61 5.43
N ILE A 151 29.08 -4.93 6.60
CA ILE A 151 29.94 -5.25 7.73
C ILE A 151 29.29 -6.26 8.68
N PHE A 152 27.98 -6.15 8.89
CA PHE A 152 27.27 -6.94 9.89
C PHE A 152 26.34 -7.99 9.27
N THR A 153 26.20 -9.13 9.95
CA THR A 153 25.25 -10.17 9.55
C THR A 153 23.80 -9.70 9.71
N LYS A 154 22.88 -10.38 9.00
CA LYS A 154 21.44 -10.07 9.07
C LYS A 154 20.87 -10.16 10.49
N GLU A 155 21.40 -11.07 11.30
CA GLU A 155 21.01 -11.29 12.70
C GLU A 155 21.41 -10.11 13.59
N ILE A 156 22.63 -9.60 13.44
CA ILE A 156 23.13 -8.43 14.17
C ILE A 156 22.31 -7.20 13.79
N ILE A 157 22.09 -6.97 12.49
CA ILE A 157 21.25 -5.85 12.01
C ILE A 157 19.82 -5.95 12.56
N LYS A 158 19.25 -7.15 12.60
CA LYS A 158 17.92 -7.39 13.19
C LYS A 158 17.90 -7.07 14.68
N SER A 159 18.93 -7.44 15.43
CA SER A 159 19.07 -7.17 16.87
C SER A 159 19.20 -5.67 17.14
N ILE A 160 20.05 -4.96 16.39
CA ILE A 160 20.19 -3.50 16.44
C ILE A 160 18.85 -2.81 16.13
N ARG A 161 18.14 -3.28 15.09
CA ARG A 161 16.83 -2.73 14.74
C ARG A 161 15.81 -2.94 15.85
N ASN A 162 15.75 -4.11 16.46
CA ASN A 162 14.84 -4.39 17.58
C ASN A 162 15.14 -3.50 18.79
N LEU A 163 16.40 -3.17 19.03
CA LEU A 163 16.81 -2.24 20.09
C LEU A 163 16.41 -0.79 19.78
N LEU A 164 16.53 -0.35 18.53
CA LEU A 164 16.32 1.03 18.11
C LEU A 164 14.86 1.37 17.72
N PHE A 165 14.07 0.35 17.42
CA PHE A 165 12.69 0.51 16.99
C PHE A 165 11.73 0.00 18.05
N LYS A 166 10.51 0.57 18.05
CA LYS A 166 9.39 0.13 18.88
C LYS A 166 8.17 -0.17 18.00
N SER A 167 7.36 -1.11 18.44
CA SER A 167 6.12 -1.53 17.76
C SER A 167 4.85 -1.23 18.57
N ASP A 168 5.00 -0.60 19.74
CA ASP A 168 3.95 -0.56 20.77
C ASP A 168 2.80 0.39 20.42
N LYS A 169 3.09 1.54 19.80
CA LYS A 169 2.06 2.53 19.45
C LYS A 169 2.15 2.91 17.98
N LYS A 170 1.15 2.47 17.21
CA LYS A 170 0.94 2.99 15.87
C LYS A 170 0.50 4.45 15.98
N LEU A 171 1.10 5.33 15.16
CA LEU A 171 0.58 6.69 15.01
C LEU A 171 -0.87 6.63 14.58
N ILE A 172 -1.68 7.51 15.13
CA ILE A 172 -3.11 7.59 14.85
C ILE A 172 -3.35 8.83 14.00
N MET A 173 -4.15 8.68 12.96
CA MET A 173 -4.59 9.79 12.12
C MET A 173 -5.57 10.67 12.89
N GLN A 174 -5.50 11.98 12.70
CA GLN A 174 -6.46 12.91 13.30
C GLN A 174 -7.87 12.68 12.76
N VAL A 175 -8.88 12.80 13.59
CA VAL A 175 -10.30 12.58 13.23
C VAL A 175 -10.74 13.52 12.10
N GLU A 176 -10.30 14.78 12.14
CA GLU A 176 -10.58 15.77 11.10
C GLU A 176 -10.00 15.35 9.74
N THR A 177 -8.83 14.71 9.75
CA THR A 177 -8.21 14.20 8.53
C THR A 177 -8.95 12.98 8.00
N ILE A 178 -9.42 12.10 8.87
CA ILE A 178 -10.27 10.97 8.49
C ILE A 178 -11.54 11.48 7.81
N ASN A 179 -12.24 12.45 8.41
CA ASN A 179 -13.47 13.03 7.88
C ASN A 179 -13.23 13.74 6.54
N PHE A 180 -12.12 14.46 6.41
CA PHE A 180 -11.70 15.06 5.15
C PHE A 180 -11.50 14.02 4.05
N LEU A 181 -10.82 12.92 4.35
CA LEU A 181 -10.53 11.85 3.41
C LEU A 181 -11.79 11.04 3.05
N LYS A 182 -12.70 10.80 3.99
CA LYS A 182 -14.00 10.19 3.71
C LYS A 182 -14.73 10.98 2.64
N LYS A 183 -14.84 12.30 2.81
CA LYS A 183 -15.47 13.19 1.82
C LYS A 183 -14.71 13.22 0.48
N HIS A 184 -13.37 13.18 0.53
CA HIS A 184 -12.55 13.17 -0.68
C HIS A 184 -12.77 11.90 -1.52
N PHE A 185 -12.81 10.73 -0.89
CA PHE A 185 -12.95 9.45 -1.56
C PHE A 185 -14.41 9.04 -1.83
N GLU A 186 -15.40 9.78 -1.34
CA GLU A 186 -16.81 9.42 -1.42
C GLU A 186 -17.26 9.13 -2.85
N LYS A 187 -16.96 10.03 -3.78
CA LYS A 187 -17.31 9.85 -5.19
C LYS A 187 -16.64 8.62 -5.79
N ASP A 188 -15.33 8.45 -5.60
CA ASP A 188 -14.58 7.33 -6.18
C ASP A 188 -15.04 5.98 -5.60
N VAL A 189 -15.31 5.93 -4.30
CA VAL A 189 -15.80 4.70 -3.62
C VAL A 189 -17.20 4.31 -4.11
N ASN A 190 -18.10 5.29 -4.33
CA ASN A 190 -19.42 5.03 -4.89
C ASN A 190 -19.31 4.51 -6.33
N GLU A 191 -18.53 5.18 -7.19
CA GLU A 191 -18.27 4.72 -8.55
C GLU A 191 -17.62 3.33 -8.59
N LEU A 192 -16.70 3.03 -7.66
CA LEU A 192 -16.09 1.71 -7.53
C LEU A 192 -17.12 0.64 -7.15
N SER A 193 -18.03 0.98 -6.24
CA SER A 193 -19.08 0.06 -5.79
C SER A 193 -20.03 -0.28 -6.93
N GLU A 194 -20.43 0.71 -7.73
CA GLU A 194 -21.25 0.51 -8.92
C GLU A 194 -20.51 -0.32 -9.98
N LEU A 195 -19.25 0.03 -10.27
CA LEU A 195 -18.42 -0.64 -11.27
C LEU A 195 -18.26 -2.13 -11.00
N LEU A 196 -18.12 -2.50 -9.72
CA LEU A 196 -17.85 -3.87 -9.30
C LEU A 196 -19.09 -4.61 -8.78
N ASN A 197 -20.26 -3.95 -8.76
CA ASN A 197 -21.48 -4.46 -8.13
C ASN A 197 -21.23 -5.03 -6.72
N LYS A 198 -20.44 -4.30 -5.91
CA LYS A 198 -20.04 -4.68 -4.55
C LYS A 198 -19.99 -3.45 -3.64
N ASP A 199 -20.59 -3.53 -2.44
CA ASP A 199 -20.62 -2.39 -1.49
C ASP A 199 -19.25 -2.14 -0.85
N TYR A 200 -18.61 -1.04 -1.24
CA TYR A 200 -17.41 -0.49 -0.64
C TYR A 200 -17.70 0.76 0.22
N THR A 201 -18.96 1.20 0.32
CA THR A 201 -19.32 2.43 1.08
C THR A 201 -18.96 2.34 2.56
N LYS A 202 -18.79 1.13 3.10
CA LYS A 202 -18.24 0.89 4.46
C LYS A 202 -16.87 1.54 4.69
N TRP A 203 -16.11 1.89 3.65
CA TRP A 203 -14.82 2.55 3.77
C TRP A 203 -14.92 4.04 4.11
N ILE A 204 -16.08 4.64 3.87
CA ILE A 204 -16.34 6.08 4.03
C ILE A 204 -17.47 6.41 5.03
N LYS A 205 -18.06 5.39 5.65
CA LYS A 205 -19.05 5.54 6.74
C LYS A 205 -18.45 5.84 8.11
#